data_e10ba71e0f2620828f0d4a3d629806de
#
_entry.id   e10ba71e0f2620828f0d4a3d629806de
#
_cell.length_a   1.000
_cell.length_b   1.000
_cell.length_c   1.000
_cell.angle_alpha   90.00
_cell.angle_beta   90.00
_cell.angle_gamma   90.00
#
_symmetry.space_group_name_H-M   'P 1'
#
loop_
_entity.id
_entity.type
_entity.pdbx_description
1 polymer ?
#
loop_
_entity_poly.entity_id
_entity_poly.type
_entity_poly.pdbx_seq_one_letter_code
_entity_poly.pdbx_strand_id
1 'polypeptide(L)'
;MVNPFDKLKNNRLGFRGFKHRTVQVDKEMIQGTLKVRDDNSYKGDYGQAFIIAGSMGFSGAAYLAAQSAVRSGAGLVTLCVPKEIQEIMSIKLNEAMTINFEQSEKIGNIMVKSSCIAIGPGMGNTKLTFNVVKSMIENAECPIVIDADGINVLQGKLELLHSKNNSVILTPHYGEMARLTGLSIDEIKENRIEVARNFAYEYNVIVLLKDHRTIITDGTQVFENTTGNSAMASGGMGDTLTGIITSFIAQGYEPLVATYIAAFVHGYCGDRLSENMFCVNATHIIEELPFGIKEIMDSN
;
A
#
# COMPACT_ATOMS: atom_id res chain seq x y z
N MET A 1 -18.68 -14.19 18.78
CA MET A 1 -18.84 -14.28 17.32
C MET A 1 -17.84 -15.31 16.82
N VAL A 2 -18.25 -16.25 15.98
CA VAL A 2 -17.36 -17.28 15.42
C VAL A 2 -16.48 -16.58 14.37
N ASN A 3 -15.16 -16.75 14.49
CA ASN A 3 -14.22 -16.22 13.50
C ASN A 3 -14.60 -16.76 12.11
N PRO A 4 -14.87 -15.93 11.09
CA PRO A 4 -15.24 -16.38 9.75
C PRO A 4 -14.22 -17.34 9.15
N PHE A 5 -12.95 -17.29 9.59
CA PHE A 5 -11.88 -18.21 9.18
C PHE A 5 -11.86 -19.55 9.93
N ASP A 6 -12.61 -19.71 11.03
CA ASP A 6 -12.81 -21.04 11.66
C ASP A 6 -13.54 -22.00 10.72
N LYS A 7 -14.26 -21.47 9.71
CA LYS A 7 -14.91 -22.24 8.65
C LYS A 7 -13.90 -22.83 7.66
N LEU A 8 -12.76 -22.18 7.43
CA LEU A 8 -11.65 -22.72 6.64
C LEU A 8 -10.99 -23.91 7.34
N LYS A 9 -10.84 -23.86 8.68
CA LYS A 9 -10.29 -24.95 9.49
C LYS A 9 -11.18 -26.21 9.48
N ASN A 10 -12.47 -26.07 9.29
CA ASN A 10 -13.42 -27.17 9.41
C ASN A 10 -13.79 -27.86 8.09
N ASN A 11 -13.17 -27.54 6.96
CA ASN A 11 -13.33 -28.18 5.63
C ASN A 11 -14.78 -28.48 5.20
N ARG A 12 -15.79 -27.78 5.75
CA ARG A 12 -17.21 -28.14 5.64
C ARG A 12 -18.16 -27.06 5.10
N LEU A 13 -17.66 -25.93 4.65
CA LEU A 13 -18.48 -25.03 3.87
C LEU A 13 -17.81 -24.86 2.52
N GLY A 14 -18.37 -25.59 1.55
CA GLY A 14 -18.04 -25.39 0.16
C GLY A 14 -18.08 -23.89 -0.14
N PHE A 15 -16.92 -23.26 -0.22
CA PHE A 15 -16.81 -22.08 -1.01
C PHE A 15 -17.36 -22.50 -2.37
N ARG A 16 -18.51 -21.99 -2.73
CA ARG A 16 -19.03 -22.16 -4.08
C ARG A 16 -17.90 -21.76 -4.98
N GLY A 17 -17.31 -22.76 -5.65
CA GLY A 17 -16.22 -22.55 -6.57
C GLY A 17 -16.67 -21.68 -7.73
N PHE A 18 -16.76 -20.39 -7.48
CA PHE A 18 -16.71 -19.45 -8.59
C PHE A 18 -15.32 -19.62 -9.16
N LYS A 19 -15.23 -20.20 -10.35
CA LYS A 19 -13.99 -20.24 -11.12
C LYS A 19 -13.57 -18.79 -11.31
N HIS A 20 -12.75 -18.27 -10.41
CA HIS A 20 -12.11 -16.98 -10.61
C HIS A 20 -10.99 -17.18 -11.63
N ARG A 21 -10.92 -16.31 -12.59
CA ARG A 21 -9.77 -16.23 -13.50
C ARG A 21 -8.75 -15.32 -12.83
N THR A 22 -7.59 -15.87 -12.49
CA THR A 22 -6.45 -15.04 -12.08
C THR A 22 -5.89 -14.35 -13.32
N VAL A 23 -5.82 -13.04 -13.29
CA VAL A 23 -5.23 -12.21 -14.34
C VAL A 23 -3.76 -11.98 -13.99
N GLN A 24 -2.85 -12.36 -14.89
CA GLN A 24 -1.45 -12.03 -14.76
C GLN A 24 -1.26 -10.55 -15.12
N VAL A 25 -0.63 -9.80 -14.23
CA VAL A 25 -0.30 -8.40 -14.48
C VAL A 25 1.03 -8.37 -15.25
N ASP A 26 0.96 -8.00 -16.52
CA ASP A 26 2.12 -7.90 -17.40
C ASP A 26 2.37 -6.46 -17.87
N LYS A 27 3.47 -6.26 -18.60
CA LYS A 27 3.91 -4.93 -19.05
C LYS A 27 2.91 -4.29 -20.02
N GLU A 28 2.31 -5.06 -20.90
CA GLU A 28 1.34 -4.58 -21.89
C GLU A 28 0.07 -4.04 -21.21
N MET A 29 -0.44 -4.78 -20.21
CA MET A 29 -1.57 -4.35 -19.39
C MET A 29 -1.27 -3.03 -18.67
N ILE A 30 -0.08 -2.90 -18.06
CA ILE A 30 0.30 -1.69 -17.33
C ILE A 30 0.49 -0.51 -18.28
N GLN A 31 1.16 -0.72 -19.41
CA GLN A 31 1.33 0.31 -20.43
C GLN A 31 -0.01 0.86 -20.91
N GLY A 32 -0.97 -0.01 -21.21
CA GLY A 32 -2.32 0.38 -21.63
C GLY A 32 -3.14 1.09 -20.55
N THR A 33 -2.71 1.02 -19.28
CA THR A 33 -3.40 1.62 -18.14
C THR A 33 -2.79 2.95 -17.70
N LEU A 34 -1.47 3.14 -17.88
CA LEU A 34 -0.78 4.36 -17.46
C LEU A 34 -1.24 5.57 -18.28
N LYS A 35 -1.55 6.67 -17.58
CA LYS A 35 -2.04 7.91 -18.17
C LYS A 35 -0.88 8.83 -18.55
N VAL A 36 -0.89 9.35 -19.77
CA VAL A 36 0.05 10.40 -20.20
C VAL A 36 -0.33 11.70 -19.49
N ARG A 37 0.67 12.43 -19.01
CA ARG A 37 0.46 13.77 -18.41
C ARG A 37 0.18 14.80 -19.50
N ASP A 38 -0.86 15.61 -19.28
CA ASP A 38 -1.19 16.71 -20.19
C ASP A 38 -0.16 17.84 -20.05
N ASP A 39 0.24 18.45 -21.16
CA ASP A 39 1.21 19.57 -21.18
C ASP A 39 0.73 20.80 -20.39
N ASN A 40 -0.59 21.01 -20.28
CA ASN A 40 -1.18 22.12 -19.56
C ASN A 40 -1.54 21.78 -18.10
N SER A 41 -1.17 20.59 -17.62
CA SER A 41 -1.49 20.15 -16.27
C SER A 41 -0.65 20.85 -15.20
N TYR A 42 -1.18 20.92 -14.00
CA TYR A 42 -0.49 21.47 -12.82
C TYR A 42 -0.56 20.47 -11.65
N LYS A 43 0.15 20.75 -10.57
CA LYS A 43 0.28 19.81 -9.42
C LYS A 43 -1.07 19.35 -8.84
N GLY A 44 -2.12 20.18 -8.90
CA GLY A 44 -3.45 19.82 -8.40
C GLY A 44 -4.11 18.67 -9.16
N ASP A 45 -3.81 18.51 -10.46
CA ASP A 45 -4.38 17.46 -11.31
C ASP A 45 -3.84 16.05 -10.94
N TYR A 46 -2.72 16.02 -10.22
CA TYR A 46 -2.08 14.77 -9.76
C TYR A 46 -2.32 14.49 -8.28
N GLY A 47 -3.27 15.18 -7.68
CA GLY A 47 -3.82 14.95 -6.36
C GLY A 47 -2.86 15.17 -5.19
N GLN A 48 -3.38 14.92 -4.01
CA GLN A 48 -2.65 15.08 -2.74
C GLN A 48 -2.61 13.75 -1.99
N ALA A 49 -1.39 13.24 -1.77
CA ALA A 49 -1.12 12.09 -0.92
C ALA A 49 -0.83 12.56 0.52
N PHE A 50 -1.55 11.99 1.50
CA PHE A 50 -1.29 12.21 2.92
C PHE A 50 -0.75 10.93 3.54
N ILE A 51 0.44 10.97 4.11
CA ILE A 51 1.13 9.81 4.66
C ILE A 51 1.33 10.00 6.15
N ILE A 52 0.89 9.03 6.95
CA ILE A 52 1.02 9.01 8.41
C ILE A 52 1.94 7.83 8.75
N ALA A 53 3.18 8.11 9.15
CA ALA A 53 4.20 7.09 9.27
C ALA A 53 5.32 7.47 10.24
N GLY A 54 6.12 6.49 10.63
CA GLY A 54 7.33 6.70 11.39
C GLY A 54 7.15 6.81 12.90
N SER A 55 8.23 6.53 13.58
CA SER A 55 8.46 6.75 15.02
C SER A 55 9.94 6.86 15.30
N MET A 56 10.32 7.14 16.56
CA MET A 56 11.73 7.10 16.97
C MET A 56 12.34 5.74 16.64
N GLY A 57 13.49 5.77 15.92
CA GLY A 57 14.14 4.56 15.39
C GLY A 57 13.60 4.04 14.07
N PHE A 58 12.40 4.48 13.62
CA PHE A 58 11.76 4.07 12.37
C PHE A 58 11.47 5.26 11.42
N SER A 59 12.30 6.30 11.49
CA SER A 59 12.20 7.45 10.59
C SER A 59 12.43 7.08 9.11
N GLY A 60 13.18 6.00 8.86
CA GLY A 60 13.41 5.47 7.52
C GLY A 60 12.13 5.05 6.82
N ALA A 61 11.20 4.38 7.51
CA ALA A 61 9.92 3.96 6.95
C ALA A 61 9.07 5.17 6.47
N ALA A 62 9.03 6.24 7.28
CA ALA A 62 8.36 7.49 6.93
C ALA A 62 8.98 8.14 5.68
N TYR A 63 10.31 8.19 5.61
CA TYR A 63 11.03 8.70 4.45
C TYR A 63 10.71 7.90 3.18
N LEU A 64 10.83 6.58 3.26
CA LEU A 64 10.63 5.69 2.10
C LEU A 64 9.21 5.79 1.54
N ALA A 65 8.19 5.81 2.42
CA ALA A 65 6.81 5.96 1.99
C ALA A 65 6.55 7.33 1.35
N ALA A 66 7.03 8.43 1.95
CA ALA A 66 6.82 9.77 1.41
C ALA A 66 7.59 10.01 0.11
N GLN A 67 8.87 9.62 0.08
CA GLN A 67 9.72 9.86 -1.09
C GLN A 67 9.29 9.01 -2.30
N SER A 68 8.83 7.77 -2.07
CA SER A 68 8.29 6.95 -3.15
C SER A 68 6.98 7.52 -3.72
N ALA A 69 6.13 8.12 -2.88
CA ALA A 69 4.94 8.81 -3.37
C ALA A 69 5.28 10.04 -4.25
N VAL A 70 6.28 10.83 -3.85
CA VAL A 70 6.80 11.93 -4.67
C VAL A 70 7.32 11.42 -6.00
N ARG A 71 8.21 10.42 -5.96
CA ARG A 71 8.90 9.88 -7.14
C ARG A 71 7.98 9.11 -8.10
N SER A 72 6.81 8.66 -7.61
CA SER A 72 5.76 8.03 -8.44
C SER A 72 4.79 9.03 -9.04
N GLY A 73 4.95 10.34 -8.74
CA GLY A 73 4.27 11.41 -9.45
C GLY A 73 3.03 12.00 -8.77
N ALA A 74 2.78 11.78 -7.48
CA ALA A 74 1.76 12.54 -6.75
C ALA A 74 2.05 14.04 -6.83
N GLY A 75 1.01 14.85 -7.06
CA GLY A 75 1.15 16.30 -7.24
C GLY A 75 1.57 17.03 -5.96
N LEU A 76 1.07 16.57 -4.82
CA LEU A 76 1.45 17.05 -3.48
C LEU A 76 1.57 15.85 -2.54
N VAL A 77 2.60 15.85 -1.71
CA VAL A 77 2.79 14.86 -0.65
C VAL A 77 2.94 15.56 0.69
N THR A 78 2.17 15.15 1.68
CA THR A 78 2.33 15.62 3.07
C THR A 78 2.59 14.41 3.96
N LEU A 79 3.67 14.47 4.72
CA LEU A 79 4.06 13.46 5.69
C LEU A 79 3.72 13.96 7.10
N CYS A 80 2.93 13.18 7.85
CA CYS A 80 2.65 13.38 9.27
C CYS A 80 3.44 12.37 10.10
N VAL A 81 4.22 12.87 11.04
CA VAL A 81 5.12 12.07 11.88
C VAL A 81 4.99 12.49 13.35
N PRO A 82 5.54 11.72 14.30
CA PRO A 82 5.79 12.21 15.65
C PRO A 82 6.69 13.46 15.64
N LYS A 83 6.45 14.38 16.57
CA LYS A 83 7.20 15.66 16.67
C LYS A 83 8.70 15.47 16.73
N GLU A 84 9.14 14.43 17.44
CA GLU A 84 10.56 14.11 17.68
C GLU A 84 11.36 13.83 16.41
N ILE A 85 10.67 13.42 15.32
CA ILE A 85 11.33 13.12 14.06
C ILE A 85 10.96 14.09 12.93
N GLN A 86 10.09 15.08 13.18
CA GLN A 86 9.66 16.03 12.15
C GLN A 86 10.82 16.82 11.55
N GLU A 87 11.72 17.33 12.38
CA GLU A 87 12.89 18.09 11.90
C GLU A 87 13.79 17.21 11.01
N ILE A 88 14.02 15.96 11.43
CA ILE A 88 14.78 14.99 10.64
C ILE A 88 14.13 14.78 9.28
N MET A 89 12.79 14.65 9.24
CA MET A 89 12.08 14.46 7.98
C MET A 89 12.09 15.71 7.11
N SER A 90 12.01 16.90 7.70
CA SER A 90 12.11 18.17 6.95
C SER A 90 13.49 18.39 6.31
N ILE A 91 14.55 17.83 6.91
CA ILE A 91 15.89 17.84 6.33
C ILE A 91 16.04 16.82 5.21
N LYS A 92 15.39 15.65 5.35
CA LYS A 92 15.54 14.53 4.39
C LYS A 92 14.64 14.63 3.15
N LEU A 93 13.51 15.33 3.25
CA LEU A 93 12.50 15.46 2.20
C LEU A 93 12.52 16.89 1.64
N ASN A 94 12.81 17.02 0.34
CA ASN A 94 12.84 18.32 -0.32
C ASN A 94 11.47 18.71 -0.88
N GLU A 95 10.73 17.75 -1.44
CA GLU A 95 9.47 17.99 -2.16
C GLU A 95 8.23 17.74 -1.31
N ALA A 96 8.31 16.84 -0.32
CA ALA A 96 7.20 16.55 0.58
C ALA A 96 7.15 17.53 1.75
N MET A 97 5.95 18.01 2.05
CA MET A 97 5.69 18.81 3.26
C MET A 97 5.68 17.92 4.50
N THR A 98 6.08 18.44 5.65
CA THR A 98 6.04 17.71 6.92
C THR A 98 5.18 18.41 7.96
N ILE A 99 4.40 17.62 8.71
CA ILE A 99 3.64 18.06 9.88
C ILE A 99 3.82 17.02 11.00
N ASN A 100 3.38 17.36 12.22
CA ASN A 100 3.39 16.40 13.33
C ASN A 100 2.03 16.21 13.97
N PHE A 101 1.90 15.17 14.80
CA PHE A 101 0.65 14.78 15.46
C PHE A 101 0.04 15.84 16.41
N GLU A 102 0.81 16.84 16.86
CA GLU A 102 0.29 17.92 17.71
C GLU A 102 -0.50 18.98 16.91
N GLN A 103 -0.38 18.98 15.58
CA GLN A 103 -1.02 19.96 14.68
C GLN A 103 -2.41 19.49 14.20
N SER A 104 -3.30 19.17 15.13
CA SER A 104 -4.60 18.54 14.85
C SER A 104 -5.46 19.29 13.83
N GLU A 105 -5.51 20.62 13.89
CA GLU A 105 -6.25 21.45 12.92
C GLU A 105 -5.68 21.30 11.50
N LYS A 106 -4.35 21.30 11.36
CA LYS A 106 -3.70 21.08 10.07
C LYS A 106 -3.97 19.67 9.55
N ILE A 107 -3.92 18.66 10.42
CA ILE A 107 -4.23 17.26 10.05
C ILE A 107 -5.65 17.19 9.50
N GLY A 108 -6.64 17.77 10.16
CA GLY A 108 -8.03 17.79 9.69
C GLY A 108 -8.18 18.46 8.31
N ASN A 109 -7.55 19.63 8.14
CA ASN A 109 -7.57 20.36 6.88
C ASN A 109 -6.89 19.62 5.72
N ILE A 110 -5.81 18.88 6.00
CA ILE A 110 -5.11 18.08 5.00
C ILE A 110 -5.93 16.82 4.66
N MET A 111 -6.47 16.15 5.65
CA MET A 111 -7.29 14.95 5.47
C MET A 111 -8.46 15.21 4.51
N VAL A 112 -9.19 16.31 4.67
CA VAL A 112 -10.32 16.71 3.80
C VAL A 112 -9.88 16.96 2.35
N LYS A 113 -8.66 17.46 2.14
CA LYS A 113 -8.12 17.77 0.81
C LYS A 113 -7.39 16.59 0.16
N SER A 114 -7.15 15.54 0.92
CA SER A 114 -6.37 14.39 0.44
C SER A 114 -7.15 13.57 -0.57
N SER A 115 -6.48 13.16 -1.63
CA SER A 115 -7.00 12.23 -2.63
C SER A 115 -6.75 10.77 -2.21
N CYS A 116 -5.75 10.53 -1.34
CA CYS A 116 -5.45 9.24 -0.74
C CYS A 116 -4.67 9.43 0.56
N ILE A 117 -4.92 8.57 1.55
CA ILE A 117 -4.21 8.53 2.83
C ILE A 117 -3.47 7.20 2.94
N ALA A 118 -2.20 7.22 3.34
CA ALA A 118 -1.46 6.03 3.77
C ALA A 118 -1.16 6.09 5.26
N ILE A 119 -1.23 4.95 5.94
CA ILE A 119 -0.99 4.88 7.39
C ILE A 119 -0.34 3.56 7.78
N GLY A 120 0.62 3.63 8.69
CA GLY A 120 1.15 2.45 9.37
C GLY A 120 2.65 2.24 9.30
N PRO A 121 3.36 2.50 8.19
CA PRO A 121 4.80 2.24 8.11
C PRO A 121 5.57 2.83 9.30
N GLY A 122 6.21 1.96 10.10
CA GLY A 122 7.07 2.36 11.21
C GLY A 122 6.40 3.12 12.37
N MET A 123 5.09 3.02 12.54
CA MET A 123 4.37 3.72 13.63
C MET A 123 4.43 3.01 14.98
N GLY A 124 4.81 1.73 14.99
CA GLY A 124 4.75 0.86 16.16
C GLY A 124 3.34 0.31 16.44
N ASN A 125 3.29 -0.91 16.99
CA ASN A 125 2.02 -1.53 17.39
C ASN A 125 1.56 -1.00 18.76
N THR A 126 0.96 0.19 18.77
CA THR A 126 0.59 0.94 19.98
C THR A 126 -0.90 1.33 20.00
N LYS A 127 -1.40 1.72 21.19
CA LYS A 127 -2.74 2.28 21.33
C LYS A 127 -2.90 3.58 20.54
N LEU A 128 -1.85 4.39 20.43
CA LEU A 128 -1.87 5.62 19.63
C LEU A 128 -2.08 5.27 18.15
N THR A 129 -1.28 4.36 17.62
CA THR A 129 -1.41 3.87 16.24
C THR A 129 -2.82 3.35 15.96
N PHE A 130 -3.37 2.55 16.87
CA PHE A 130 -4.75 2.08 16.74
C PHE A 130 -5.76 3.23 16.68
N ASN A 131 -5.65 4.22 17.57
CA ASN A 131 -6.58 5.34 17.59
C ASN A 131 -6.51 6.17 16.30
N VAL A 132 -5.31 6.37 15.75
CA VAL A 132 -5.13 7.09 14.48
C VAL A 132 -5.70 6.28 13.32
N VAL A 133 -5.40 4.98 13.23
CA VAL A 133 -5.98 4.09 12.19
C VAL A 133 -7.51 4.09 12.28
N LYS A 134 -8.07 3.94 13.48
CA LYS A 134 -9.52 3.99 13.71
C LYS A 134 -10.11 5.32 13.22
N SER A 135 -9.51 6.44 13.62
CA SER A 135 -9.97 7.77 13.20
C SER A 135 -9.95 7.95 11.68
N MET A 136 -8.91 7.46 10.99
CA MET A 136 -8.84 7.53 9.54
C MET A 136 -9.92 6.66 8.88
N ILE A 137 -10.12 5.43 9.34
CA ILE A 137 -11.16 4.53 8.79
C ILE A 137 -12.57 5.13 8.94
N GLU A 138 -12.86 5.74 10.09
CA GLU A 138 -14.19 6.28 10.41
C GLU A 138 -14.46 7.63 9.74
N ASN A 139 -13.44 8.46 9.46
CA ASN A 139 -13.65 9.86 9.08
C ASN A 139 -13.06 10.25 7.71
N ALA A 140 -12.18 9.45 7.10
CA ALA A 140 -11.64 9.81 5.80
C ALA A 140 -12.68 9.66 4.69
N GLU A 141 -12.72 10.64 3.79
CA GLU A 141 -13.60 10.65 2.61
C GLU A 141 -12.89 10.18 1.33
N CYS A 142 -11.61 9.85 1.42
CA CYS A 142 -10.79 9.32 0.32
C CYS A 142 -10.29 7.91 0.63
N PRO A 143 -9.78 7.16 -0.37
CA PRO A 143 -9.19 5.84 -0.15
C PRO A 143 -8.04 5.84 0.86
N ILE A 144 -7.90 4.73 1.61
CA ILE A 144 -6.89 4.57 2.65
C ILE A 144 -6.04 3.34 2.36
N VAL A 145 -4.73 3.50 2.36
CA VAL A 145 -3.74 2.40 2.32
C VAL A 145 -3.24 2.15 3.74
N ILE A 146 -3.44 0.95 4.25
CA ILE A 146 -3.02 0.54 5.60
C ILE A 146 -1.94 -0.55 5.45
N ASP A 147 -0.76 -0.29 6.00
CA ASP A 147 0.39 -1.20 5.93
C ASP A 147 1.04 -1.41 7.29
N ALA A 148 1.84 -2.43 7.43
CA ALA A 148 2.74 -2.69 8.56
C ALA A 148 2.04 -2.58 9.93
N ASP A 149 2.48 -1.64 10.79
CA ASP A 149 1.89 -1.47 12.12
C ASP A 149 0.43 -1.03 12.08
N GLY A 150 -0.01 -0.35 11.02
CA GLY A 150 -1.41 -0.05 10.77
C GLY A 150 -2.26 -1.32 10.62
N ILE A 151 -1.72 -2.36 9.99
CA ILE A 151 -2.35 -3.69 9.90
C ILE A 151 -2.29 -4.40 11.25
N ASN A 152 -1.14 -4.36 11.93
CA ASN A 152 -0.92 -5.07 13.18
C ASN A 152 -1.91 -4.64 14.28
N VAL A 153 -2.26 -3.35 14.36
CA VAL A 153 -3.21 -2.86 15.37
C VAL A 153 -4.66 -3.25 15.11
N LEU A 154 -4.99 -3.77 13.92
CA LEU A 154 -6.32 -4.28 13.57
C LEU A 154 -6.56 -5.71 14.05
N GLN A 155 -5.54 -6.42 14.54
CA GLN A 155 -5.69 -7.76 15.08
C GLN A 155 -6.77 -7.82 16.18
N GLY A 156 -7.79 -8.67 16.00
CA GLY A 156 -8.93 -8.81 16.92
C GLY A 156 -9.93 -7.66 16.90
N LYS A 157 -9.85 -6.74 15.91
CA LYS A 157 -10.71 -5.55 15.79
C LYS A 157 -11.14 -5.31 14.33
N LEU A 158 -11.25 -6.39 13.56
CA LEU A 158 -11.56 -6.32 12.13
C LEU A 158 -12.96 -5.78 11.81
N GLU A 159 -13.88 -5.79 12.81
CA GLU A 159 -15.19 -5.15 12.71
C GLU A 159 -15.10 -3.66 12.37
N LEU A 160 -14.00 -3.01 12.71
CA LEU A 160 -13.75 -1.61 12.35
C LEU A 160 -13.75 -1.40 10.82
N LEU A 161 -13.34 -2.40 10.04
CA LEU A 161 -13.35 -2.32 8.58
C LEU A 161 -14.77 -2.22 7.99
N HIS A 162 -15.82 -2.57 8.75
CA HIS A 162 -17.20 -2.39 8.30
C HIS A 162 -17.72 -0.95 8.47
N SER A 163 -17.03 -0.12 9.26
CA SER A 163 -17.41 1.28 9.49
C SER A 163 -16.78 2.27 8.51
N LYS A 164 -16.02 1.79 7.53
CA LYS A 164 -15.36 2.65 6.53
C LYS A 164 -16.34 3.29 5.56
N ASN A 165 -16.06 4.52 5.18
CA ASN A 165 -16.82 5.27 4.18
C ASN A 165 -16.24 5.17 2.76
N ASN A 166 -14.99 4.71 2.64
CA ASN A 166 -14.25 4.66 1.38
C ASN A 166 -13.47 3.36 1.21
N SER A 167 -12.82 3.19 0.06
CA SER A 167 -11.98 2.03 -0.22
C SER A 167 -10.81 1.95 0.76
N VAL A 168 -10.61 0.78 1.35
CA VAL A 168 -9.45 0.46 2.19
C VAL A 168 -8.61 -0.58 1.48
N ILE A 169 -7.32 -0.29 1.35
CA ILE A 169 -6.32 -1.18 0.79
C ILE A 169 -5.44 -1.67 1.94
N LEU A 170 -5.35 -2.98 2.11
CA LEU A 170 -4.45 -3.62 3.06
C LEU A 170 -3.31 -4.29 2.31
N THR A 171 -2.08 -4.11 2.78
CA THR A 171 -0.89 -4.65 2.13
C THR A 171 -0.13 -5.67 3.01
N PRO A 172 -0.79 -6.72 3.53
CA PRO A 172 -0.14 -7.64 4.44
C PRO A 172 0.93 -8.52 3.76
N HIS A 173 2.01 -8.80 4.47
CA HIS A 173 2.82 -9.99 4.23
C HIS A 173 2.19 -11.20 4.97
N TYR A 174 2.72 -12.42 4.75
CA TYR A 174 2.14 -13.63 5.36
C TYR A 174 2.00 -13.57 6.89
N GLY A 175 2.97 -12.98 7.59
CA GLY A 175 2.90 -12.85 9.05
C GLY A 175 1.81 -11.88 9.53
N GLU A 176 1.57 -10.79 8.80
CA GLU A 176 0.46 -9.85 9.07
C GLU A 176 -0.88 -10.51 8.74
N MET A 177 -0.97 -11.21 7.62
CA MET A 177 -2.17 -11.95 7.23
C MET A 177 -2.51 -13.05 8.25
N ALA A 178 -1.51 -13.75 8.77
CA ALA A 178 -1.68 -14.74 9.83
C ALA A 178 -2.27 -14.13 11.11
N ARG A 179 -1.81 -12.93 11.51
CA ARG A 179 -2.36 -12.21 12.66
C ARG A 179 -3.81 -11.76 12.45
N LEU A 180 -4.16 -11.31 11.23
CA LEU A 180 -5.53 -10.90 10.90
C LEU A 180 -6.50 -12.08 10.88
N THR A 181 -6.09 -13.21 10.27
CA THR A 181 -6.96 -14.36 10.01
C THR A 181 -6.95 -15.42 11.12
N GLY A 182 -5.87 -15.48 11.90
CA GLY A 182 -5.63 -16.57 12.87
C GLY A 182 -5.18 -17.89 12.21
N LEU A 183 -4.91 -17.89 10.89
CA LEU A 183 -4.35 -19.01 10.16
C LEU A 183 -2.81 -19.07 10.38
N SER A 184 -2.21 -20.24 10.22
CA SER A 184 -0.77 -20.38 10.16
C SER A 184 -0.22 -19.84 8.84
N ILE A 185 1.06 -19.49 8.82
CA ILE A 185 1.74 -19.01 7.59
C ILE A 185 1.71 -20.09 6.50
N ASP A 186 1.83 -21.35 6.86
CA ASP A 186 1.83 -22.46 5.89
C ASP A 186 0.44 -22.65 5.26
N GLU A 187 -0.64 -22.60 6.06
CA GLU A 187 -2.02 -22.62 5.55
C GLU A 187 -2.27 -21.48 4.56
N ILE A 188 -1.74 -20.26 4.85
CA ILE A 188 -1.88 -19.12 3.97
C ILE A 188 -1.09 -19.32 2.67
N LYS A 189 0.14 -19.81 2.73
CA LYS A 189 0.97 -20.06 1.55
C LYS A 189 0.34 -21.08 0.60
N GLU A 190 -0.19 -22.19 1.16
CA GLU A 190 -0.85 -23.23 0.39
C GLU A 190 -2.13 -22.75 -0.31
N ASN A 191 -2.83 -21.78 0.29
CA ASN A 191 -4.13 -21.27 -0.16
C ASN A 191 -4.15 -19.76 -0.36
N ARG A 192 -3.03 -19.15 -0.77
CA ARG A 192 -2.81 -17.70 -0.77
C ARG A 192 -3.89 -16.89 -1.51
N ILE A 193 -4.36 -17.38 -2.66
CA ILE A 193 -5.39 -16.72 -3.46
C ILE A 193 -6.72 -16.73 -2.72
N GLU A 194 -7.15 -17.91 -2.25
CA GLU A 194 -8.41 -18.07 -1.52
C GLU A 194 -8.44 -17.26 -0.23
N VAL A 195 -7.35 -17.27 0.53
CA VAL A 195 -7.26 -16.53 1.79
C VAL A 195 -7.36 -15.03 1.55
N ALA A 196 -6.58 -14.50 0.60
CA ALA A 196 -6.60 -13.07 0.25
C ALA A 196 -7.99 -12.65 -0.27
N ARG A 197 -8.55 -13.44 -1.20
CA ARG A 197 -9.85 -13.17 -1.82
C ARG A 197 -11.00 -13.21 -0.81
N ASN A 198 -11.03 -14.23 0.06
CA ASN A 198 -12.09 -14.36 1.06
C ASN A 198 -12.02 -13.25 2.10
N PHE A 199 -10.81 -12.86 2.50
CA PHE A 199 -10.62 -11.73 3.40
C PHE A 199 -11.10 -10.42 2.74
N ALA A 200 -10.70 -10.18 1.50
CA ALA A 200 -11.12 -9.00 0.74
C ALA A 200 -12.64 -8.93 0.60
N TYR A 201 -13.28 -10.03 0.27
CA TYR A 201 -14.73 -10.12 0.13
C TYR A 201 -15.48 -9.89 1.46
N GLU A 202 -15.05 -10.58 2.53
CA GLU A 202 -15.69 -10.50 3.87
C GLU A 202 -15.69 -9.08 4.41
N TYR A 203 -14.55 -8.38 4.31
CA TYR A 203 -14.39 -7.03 4.85
C TYR A 203 -14.59 -5.94 3.81
N ASN A 204 -14.95 -6.31 2.56
CA ASN A 204 -15.10 -5.38 1.44
C ASN A 204 -13.89 -4.44 1.31
N VAL A 205 -12.68 -4.99 1.27
CA VAL A 205 -11.40 -4.28 1.16
C VAL A 205 -10.61 -4.79 -0.03
N ILE A 206 -9.62 -4.03 -0.47
CA ILE A 206 -8.61 -4.51 -1.41
C ILE A 206 -7.46 -5.09 -0.59
N VAL A 207 -7.02 -6.30 -0.94
CA VAL A 207 -5.88 -6.97 -0.32
C VAL A 207 -4.75 -7.10 -1.34
N LEU A 208 -3.57 -6.62 -0.97
CA LEU A 208 -2.32 -6.91 -1.65
C LEU A 208 -1.51 -7.83 -0.72
N LEU A 209 -1.58 -9.14 -0.94
CA LEU A 209 -0.82 -10.13 -0.17
C LEU A 209 0.60 -10.23 -0.73
N LYS A 210 1.55 -9.66 0.02
CA LYS A 210 2.97 -9.57 -0.38
C LYS A 210 3.63 -10.93 -0.44
N ASP A 211 4.17 -11.27 -1.60
CA ASP A 211 4.99 -12.46 -1.90
C ASP A 211 5.82 -12.22 -3.16
N HIS A 212 6.67 -13.19 -3.54
CA HIS A 212 7.35 -13.18 -4.85
C HIS A 212 6.36 -13.05 -6.02
N ARG A 213 5.21 -13.71 -5.93
CA ARG A 213 4.05 -13.54 -6.80
C ARG A 213 2.91 -12.90 -6.02
N THR A 214 3.00 -11.60 -5.82
CA THR A 214 2.03 -10.82 -5.05
C THR A 214 0.61 -10.98 -5.62
N ILE A 215 -0.35 -11.29 -4.75
CA ILE A 215 -1.77 -11.40 -5.10
C ILE A 215 -2.47 -10.09 -4.73
N ILE A 216 -3.23 -9.53 -5.69
CA ILE A 216 -4.06 -8.34 -5.48
C ILE A 216 -5.51 -8.71 -5.76
N THR A 217 -6.43 -8.39 -4.86
CA THR A 217 -7.84 -8.75 -5.01
C THR A 217 -8.77 -7.83 -4.23
N ASP A 218 -9.95 -7.60 -4.78
CA ASP A 218 -11.09 -6.96 -4.12
C ASP A 218 -12.12 -7.98 -3.59
N GLY A 219 -11.80 -9.28 -3.67
CA GLY A 219 -12.69 -10.40 -3.36
C GLY A 219 -13.46 -10.93 -4.56
N THR A 220 -13.57 -10.20 -5.65
CA THR A 220 -14.24 -10.61 -6.90
C THR A 220 -13.24 -10.85 -8.03
N GLN A 221 -12.32 -9.94 -8.24
CA GLN A 221 -11.23 -10.00 -9.21
C GLN A 221 -9.93 -10.40 -8.52
N VAL A 222 -9.09 -11.16 -9.21
CA VAL A 222 -7.79 -11.61 -8.71
C VAL A 222 -6.72 -11.31 -9.74
N PHE A 223 -5.72 -10.56 -9.32
CA PHE A 223 -4.53 -10.23 -10.10
C PHE A 223 -3.29 -10.84 -9.45
N GLU A 224 -2.38 -11.34 -10.26
CA GLU A 224 -1.08 -11.84 -9.81
C GLU A 224 0.03 -11.03 -10.47
N ASN A 225 0.85 -10.39 -9.64
CA ASN A 225 2.00 -9.62 -10.12
C ASN A 225 3.10 -10.55 -10.64
N THR A 226 3.70 -10.20 -11.78
CA THR A 226 4.72 -11.01 -12.46
C THR A 226 6.15 -10.50 -12.27
N THR A 227 6.34 -9.30 -11.69
CA THR A 227 7.64 -8.63 -11.53
C THR A 227 8.19 -8.72 -10.12
N GLY A 228 9.48 -8.48 -9.99
CA GLY A 228 10.23 -8.53 -8.75
C GLY A 228 10.97 -9.85 -8.56
N ASN A 229 12.11 -9.79 -7.88
CA ASN A 229 12.99 -10.92 -7.65
C ASN A 229 13.68 -10.87 -6.29
N SER A 230 14.49 -11.89 -5.98
CA SER A 230 15.16 -12.05 -4.68
C SER A 230 16.19 -10.97 -4.35
N ALA A 231 16.72 -10.23 -5.33
CA ALA A 231 17.62 -9.11 -5.07
C ALA A 231 16.94 -7.98 -4.27
N MET A 232 15.59 -7.92 -4.31
CA MET A 232 14.78 -6.97 -3.55
C MET A 232 14.51 -7.40 -2.10
N ALA A 233 15.09 -8.50 -1.61
CA ALA A 233 14.86 -9.00 -0.25
C ALA A 233 15.59 -8.14 0.79
N SER A 234 15.14 -6.90 0.98
CA SER A 234 15.69 -5.94 1.93
C SER A 234 14.58 -5.17 2.67
N GLY A 235 14.93 -4.56 3.82
CA GLY A 235 14.01 -3.71 4.58
C GLY A 235 13.58 -2.48 3.82
N GLY A 236 12.33 -2.02 4.04
CA GLY A 236 11.79 -0.79 3.44
C GLY A 236 11.08 -0.97 2.10
N MET A 237 11.11 -2.17 1.51
CA MET A 237 10.39 -2.44 0.24
C MET A 237 8.88 -2.28 0.39
N GLY A 238 8.30 -2.72 1.53
CA GLY A 238 6.89 -2.52 1.85
C GLY A 238 6.53 -1.04 1.95
N ASP A 239 7.35 -0.28 2.69
CA ASP A 239 7.13 1.15 2.89
C ASP A 239 7.14 1.91 1.54
N THR A 240 8.08 1.55 0.66
CA THR A 240 8.17 2.09 -0.70
C THR A 240 6.92 1.74 -1.51
N LEU A 241 6.50 0.48 -1.50
CA LEU A 241 5.29 0.04 -2.21
C LEU A 241 4.04 0.79 -1.72
N THR A 242 3.91 1.01 -0.41
CA THR A 242 2.82 1.79 0.18
C THR A 242 2.76 3.21 -0.36
N GLY A 243 3.90 3.89 -0.48
CA GLY A 243 3.96 5.22 -1.09
C GLY A 243 3.59 5.23 -2.57
N ILE A 244 4.02 4.22 -3.34
CA ILE A 244 3.68 4.08 -4.76
C ILE A 244 2.18 3.89 -4.95
N ILE A 245 1.54 2.99 -4.18
CA ILE A 245 0.07 2.77 -4.21
C ILE A 245 -0.64 4.09 -3.93
N THR A 246 -0.24 4.77 -2.85
CA THR A 246 -0.84 6.04 -2.42
C THR A 246 -0.74 7.10 -3.51
N SER A 247 0.40 7.17 -4.19
CA SER A 247 0.64 8.11 -5.28
C SER A 247 -0.28 7.85 -6.48
N PHE A 248 -0.41 6.59 -6.93
CA PHE A 248 -1.28 6.29 -8.07
C PHE A 248 -2.75 6.54 -7.74
N ILE A 249 -3.21 6.20 -6.52
CA ILE A 249 -4.58 6.55 -6.09
C ILE A 249 -4.76 8.07 -6.07
N ALA A 250 -3.79 8.82 -5.53
CA ALA A 250 -3.86 10.28 -5.49
C ALA A 250 -3.96 10.90 -6.89
N GLN A 251 -3.29 10.32 -7.89
CA GLN A 251 -3.35 10.71 -9.30
C GLN A 251 -4.68 10.34 -9.99
N GLY A 252 -5.67 9.81 -9.25
CA GLY A 252 -7.00 9.51 -9.78
C GLY A 252 -7.11 8.18 -10.53
N TYR A 253 -6.22 7.22 -10.23
CA TYR A 253 -6.45 5.83 -10.60
C TYR A 253 -7.43 5.20 -9.62
N GLU A 254 -8.27 4.31 -10.14
CA GLU A 254 -9.16 3.50 -9.31
C GLU A 254 -8.32 2.65 -8.32
N PRO A 255 -8.72 2.49 -7.04
CA PRO A 255 -7.88 1.89 -6.01
C PRO A 255 -7.33 0.49 -6.33
N LEU A 256 -8.13 -0.40 -6.93
CA LEU A 256 -7.66 -1.74 -7.33
C LEU A 256 -6.63 -1.65 -8.46
N VAL A 257 -6.90 -0.77 -9.45
CA VAL A 257 -6.01 -0.50 -10.59
C VAL A 257 -4.69 0.09 -10.10
N ALA A 258 -4.74 1.11 -9.24
CA ALA A 258 -3.55 1.72 -8.63
C ALA A 258 -2.69 0.69 -7.89
N THR A 259 -3.35 -0.26 -7.20
CA THR A 259 -2.68 -1.28 -6.40
C THR A 259 -1.89 -2.26 -7.28
N TYR A 260 -2.47 -2.75 -8.40
CA TYR A 260 -1.71 -3.64 -9.27
C TYR A 260 -0.66 -2.90 -10.11
N ILE A 261 -0.91 -1.65 -10.54
CA ILE A 261 0.13 -0.81 -11.20
C ILE A 261 1.32 -0.64 -10.26
N ALA A 262 1.08 -0.27 -9.00
CA ALA A 262 2.13 -0.05 -8.02
C ALA A 262 2.97 -1.29 -7.76
N ALA A 263 2.32 -2.46 -7.60
CA ALA A 263 3.02 -3.73 -7.42
C ALA A 263 3.90 -4.07 -8.63
N PHE A 264 3.38 -3.88 -9.84
CA PHE A 264 4.14 -4.14 -11.07
C PHE A 264 5.32 -3.19 -11.22
N VAL A 265 5.10 -1.88 -11.10
CA VAL A 265 6.15 -0.86 -11.25
C VAL A 265 7.25 -1.05 -10.22
N HIS A 266 6.89 -1.33 -8.96
CA HIS A 266 7.83 -1.60 -7.88
C HIS A 266 8.74 -2.79 -8.21
N GLY A 267 8.16 -3.91 -8.64
CA GLY A 267 8.91 -5.10 -9.04
C GLY A 267 9.71 -4.89 -10.32
N TYR A 268 9.16 -4.20 -11.32
CA TYR A 268 9.83 -3.88 -12.58
C TYR A 268 11.10 -3.06 -12.37
N CYS A 269 11.05 -2.03 -11.53
CA CYS A 269 12.25 -1.28 -11.14
C CYS A 269 13.28 -2.17 -10.46
N GLY A 270 12.85 -3.09 -9.61
CA GLY A 270 13.73 -4.08 -8.97
C GLY A 270 14.39 -5.03 -9.95
N ASP A 271 13.64 -5.53 -10.93
CA ASP A 271 14.15 -6.42 -11.98
C ASP A 271 15.23 -5.72 -12.82
N ARG A 272 14.98 -4.50 -13.28
CA ARG A 272 15.96 -3.68 -14.01
C ARG A 272 17.26 -3.45 -13.24
N LEU A 273 17.12 -3.03 -11.98
CA LEU A 273 18.28 -2.74 -11.14
C LEU A 273 19.11 -3.98 -10.85
N SER A 274 18.47 -5.14 -10.68
CA SER A 274 19.14 -6.41 -10.40
C SER A 274 19.98 -6.97 -11.54
N GLU A 275 19.81 -6.47 -12.78
CA GLU A 275 20.70 -6.81 -13.91
C GLU A 275 22.15 -6.41 -13.62
N ASN A 276 22.36 -5.35 -12.83
CA ASN A 276 23.67 -4.78 -12.55
C ASN A 276 23.98 -4.67 -11.06
N MET A 277 23.07 -5.10 -10.16
CA MET A 277 23.20 -4.99 -8.71
C MET A 277 22.99 -6.34 -8.03
N PHE A 278 23.89 -6.72 -7.15
CA PHE A 278 23.75 -7.93 -6.33
C PHE A 278 22.55 -7.87 -5.40
N CYS A 279 22.28 -6.70 -4.80
CA CYS A 279 21.10 -6.43 -3.96
C CYS A 279 20.53 -5.06 -4.28
N VAL A 280 19.21 -4.96 -4.26
CA VAL A 280 18.45 -3.74 -4.52
C VAL A 280 17.82 -3.27 -3.22
N ASN A 281 18.12 -2.05 -2.79
CA ASN A 281 17.55 -1.44 -1.59
C ASN A 281 16.36 -0.56 -1.98
N ALA A 282 15.51 -0.24 -1.00
CA ALA A 282 14.34 0.61 -1.19
C ALA A 282 14.67 1.99 -1.81
N THR A 283 15.81 2.59 -1.44
CA THR A 283 16.27 3.86 -2.03
C THR A 283 16.61 3.75 -3.49
N HIS A 284 17.20 2.63 -3.94
CA HIS A 284 17.45 2.39 -5.37
C HIS A 284 16.13 2.32 -6.16
N ILE A 285 15.11 1.63 -5.61
CA ILE A 285 13.78 1.61 -6.23
C ILE A 285 13.22 3.02 -6.36
N ILE A 286 13.26 3.82 -5.30
CA ILE A 286 12.75 5.21 -5.29
C ILE A 286 13.42 6.06 -6.38
N GLU A 287 14.73 5.91 -6.54
CA GLU A 287 15.49 6.63 -7.57
C GLU A 287 15.11 6.17 -8.98
N GLU A 288 14.84 4.89 -9.16
CA GLU A 288 14.49 4.28 -10.45
C GLU A 288 13.03 4.53 -10.87
N LEU A 289 12.10 4.78 -9.94
CA LEU A 289 10.67 4.92 -10.22
C LEU A 289 10.32 5.83 -11.42
N PRO A 290 10.82 7.08 -11.53
CA PRO A 290 10.46 7.94 -12.65
C PRO A 290 10.93 7.39 -14.00
N PHE A 291 12.08 6.71 -14.02
CA PHE A 291 12.65 6.13 -15.23
C PHE A 291 11.93 4.84 -15.63
N GLY A 292 11.68 3.95 -14.67
CA GLY A 292 10.95 2.70 -14.92
C GLY A 292 9.50 2.94 -15.37
N ILE A 293 8.78 3.90 -14.75
CA ILE A 293 7.44 4.28 -15.19
C ILE A 293 7.48 4.83 -16.62
N LYS A 294 8.41 5.73 -16.91
CA LYS A 294 8.56 6.31 -18.25
C LYS A 294 8.87 5.25 -19.30
N GLU A 295 9.75 4.31 -19.01
CA GLU A 295 10.09 3.23 -19.92
C GLU A 295 8.92 2.28 -20.21
N ILE A 296 8.09 1.97 -19.18
CA ILE A 296 6.87 1.18 -19.39
C ILE A 296 5.93 1.92 -20.36
N MET A 297 5.77 3.23 -20.21
CA MET A 297 4.91 4.05 -21.06
C MET A 297 5.41 4.13 -22.51
N ASP A 298 6.71 4.21 -22.72
CA ASP A 298 7.32 4.39 -24.04
C ASP A 298 7.63 3.08 -24.79
N SER A 299 7.38 1.92 -24.17
CA SER A 299 7.64 0.62 -24.81
C SER A 299 6.71 0.44 -26.02
N ASN A 300 7.31 0.20 -27.19
CA ASN A 300 6.61 -0.10 -28.46
C ASN A 300 6.24 -1.57 -28.54
#